data_7100f53947990fadcc2dc659646d8e7c
#
_entry.id   7100f53947990fadcc2dc659646d8e7c
#
_cell.length_a   1.000
_cell.length_b   1.000
_cell.length_c   1.000
_cell.angle_alpha   90.00
_cell.angle_beta   90.00
_cell.angle_gamma   90.00
#
_symmetry.space_group_name_H-M   'P 1'
#
loop_
_entity.id
_entity.type
_entity.pdbx_description
1 polymer ?
#
loop_
_entity_poly.entity_id
_entity_poly.type
_entity_poly.pdbx_seq_one_letter_code
_entity_poly.pdbx_strand_id
1 'polypeptide(L)'
;MFAKRLISGIILVILAIIIVGQGGLLLYGTMTAISLIGMYELYRVLNMEKSPLAAVGYLTAVAYYGLVWFEGTSHVTLLAIGTLMVMMSLYVFQFPKYKTEEVACAFFGVFYVAGMLSYLYQVRAIADGKYLVWLIFLSSWGCDTSAYCVGMLFGKHKMAPVLSPKKSIEGAIGGIAGSALLGILFAGIFGAKFSSVANPQAACAIACAIAAAISQIGDLAASAIKRNHNIKDYGNLIPGHGGILDRFDSMLFTAPAIFFAVTFLR
;
A
#
# COMPACT_ATOMS: atom_id res chain seq x y z
N MET A 1 -22.64 -7.27 14.60
CA MET A 1 -21.26 -7.04 14.13
C MET A 1 -21.05 -7.43 12.65
N PHE A 2 -21.51 -8.60 12.19
CA PHE A 2 -21.32 -9.06 10.80
C PHE A 2 -21.92 -8.10 9.75
N ALA A 3 -23.17 -7.69 9.90
CA ALA A 3 -23.83 -6.78 8.95
C ALA A 3 -23.09 -5.43 8.78
N LYS A 4 -22.57 -4.83 9.87
CA LYS A 4 -21.80 -3.59 9.79
C LYS A 4 -20.52 -3.78 8.97
N ARG A 5 -19.82 -4.91 9.13
CA ARG A 5 -18.61 -5.23 8.34
C ARG A 5 -18.97 -5.44 6.87
N LEU A 6 -20.03 -6.19 6.58
CA LEU A 6 -20.43 -6.43 5.21
C LEU A 6 -20.78 -5.12 4.48
N ILE A 7 -21.57 -4.26 5.11
CA ILE A 7 -21.98 -2.96 4.53
C ILE A 7 -20.75 -2.06 4.29
N SER A 8 -19.87 -1.88 5.29
CA SER A 8 -18.67 -1.06 5.10
C SER A 8 -17.72 -1.63 4.04
N GLY A 9 -17.58 -2.96 3.93
CA GLY A 9 -16.80 -3.61 2.89
C GLY A 9 -17.37 -3.34 1.48
N ILE A 10 -18.69 -3.47 1.30
CA ILE A 10 -19.35 -3.18 0.01
C ILE A 10 -19.18 -1.71 -0.38
N ILE A 11 -19.35 -0.79 0.57
CA ILE A 11 -19.15 0.65 0.32
C ILE A 11 -17.71 0.93 -0.12
N LEU A 12 -16.72 0.36 0.56
CA LEU A 12 -15.31 0.53 0.20
C LEU A 12 -15.00 0.02 -1.21
N VAL A 13 -15.53 -1.13 -1.60
CA VAL A 13 -15.36 -1.69 -2.95
C VAL A 13 -16.01 -0.79 -4.00
N ILE A 14 -17.25 -0.32 -3.76
CA ILE A 14 -17.93 0.60 -4.68
C ILE A 14 -17.16 1.91 -4.84
N LEU A 15 -16.70 2.50 -3.73
CA LEU A 15 -15.87 3.71 -3.76
C LEU A 15 -14.56 3.49 -4.51
N ALA A 16 -13.89 2.36 -4.29
CA ALA A 16 -12.66 2.01 -5.02
C ALA A 16 -12.93 1.92 -6.53
N ILE A 17 -14.02 1.25 -6.94
CA ILE A 17 -14.39 1.14 -8.36
C ILE A 17 -14.64 2.52 -8.99
N ILE A 18 -15.37 3.40 -8.29
CA ILE A 18 -15.68 4.75 -8.81
C ILE A 18 -14.40 5.59 -8.88
N ILE A 19 -13.63 5.68 -7.79
CA ILE A 19 -12.47 6.57 -7.67
C ILE A 19 -11.35 6.13 -8.62
N VAL A 20 -11.02 4.84 -8.63
CA VAL A 20 -9.98 4.29 -9.49
C VAL A 20 -10.42 4.29 -10.96
N GLY A 21 -11.68 4.00 -11.23
CA GLY A 21 -12.26 4.02 -12.58
C GLY A 21 -12.21 5.42 -13.20
N GLN A 22 -12.59 6.46 -12.46
CA GLN A 22 -12.47 7.84 -12.91
C GLN A 22 -11.01 8.29 -13.03
N GLY A 23 -10.17 7.97 -12.04
CA GLY A 23 -8.76 8.39 -12.03
C GLY A 23 -8.60 9.91 -11.87
N GLY A 24 -7.56 10.47 -12.52
CA GLY A 24 -7.32 11.92 -12.54
C GLY A 24 -7.23 12.57 -11.16
N LEU A 25 -7.76 13.78 -11.04
CA LEU A 25 -7.72 14.59 -9.81
C LEU A 25 -8.45 13.91 -8.64
N LEU A 26 -9.54 13.18 -8.93
CA LEU A 26 -10.29 12.48 -7.88
C LEU A 26 -9.44 11.40 -7.20
N LEU A 27 -8.78 10.55 -7.99
CA LEU A 27 -7.90 9.52 -7.46
C LEU A 27 -6.68 10.13 -6.76
N TYR A 28 -6.07 11.15 -7.36
CA TYR A 28 -4.95 11.89 -6.79
C TYR A 28 -5.29 12.46 -5.41
N GLY A 29 -6.37 13.23 -5.31
CA GLY A 29 -6.82 13.83 -4.06
C GLY A 29 -7.18 12.79 -3.00
N THR A 30 -7.82 11.69 -3.42
CA THR A 30 -8.16 10.57 -2.52
C THR A 30 -6.91 9.90 -1.99
N MET A 31 -5.90 9.61 -2.83
CA MET A 31 -4.66 8.98 -2.38
C MET A 31 -3.86 9.91 -1.46
N THR A 32 -3.84 11.21 -1.74
CA THR A 32 -3.24 12.21 -0.85
C THR A 32 -3.92 12.20 0.53
N ALA A 33 -5.25 12.23 0.57
CA ALA A 33 -6.00 12.21 1.83
C ALA A 33 -5.78 10.89 2.61
N ILE A 34 -5.88 9.75 1.94
CA ILE A 34 -5.62 8.42 2.53
C ILE A 34 -4.20 8.33 3.09
N SER A 35 -3.20 8.87 2.37
CA SER A 35 -1.82 8.89 2.83
C SER A 35 -1.63 9.74 4.09
N LEU A 36 -2.21 10.92 4.14
CA LEU A 36 -2.13 11.78 5.33
C LEU A 36 -2.82 11.14 6.55
N ILE A 37 -3.99 10.52 6.35
CA ILE A 37 -4.69 9.80 7.42
C ILE A 37 -3.87 8.58 7.87
N GLY A 38 -3.32 7.79 6.94
CA GLY A 38 -2.47 6.64 7.25
C GLY A 38 -1.20 7.04 7.99
N MET A 39 -0.55 8.15 7.59
CA MET A 39 0.58 8.72 8.32
C MET A 39 0.18 9.17 9.73
N TYR A 40 -0.97 9.80 9.89
CA TYR A 40 -1.49 10.17 11.20
C TYR A 40 -1.71 8.93 12.08
N GLU A 41 -2.29 7.86 11.53
CA GLU A 41 -2.49 6.60 12.26
C GLU A 41 -1.15 5.98 12.67
N LEU A 42 -0.15 5.94 11.76
CA LEU A 42 1.18 5.45 12.05
C LEU A 42 1.87 6.29 13.14
N TYR A 43 1.89 7.61 12.99
CA TYR A 43 2.53 8.50 13.94
C TYR A 43 1.84 8.48 15.32
N ARG A 44 0.53 8.26 15.36
CA ARG A 44 -0.20 8.06 16.62
C ARG A 44 0.26 6.78 17.34
N VAL A 45 0.47 5.69 16.61
CA VAL A 45 1.03 4.45 17.18
C VAL A 45 2.43 4.69 17.76
N LEU A 46 3.19 5.57 17.13
CA LEU A 46 4.53 5.98 17.57
C LEU A 46 4.50 7.10 18.63
N ASN A 47 3.32 7.55 19.08
CA ASN A 47 3.10 8.66 20.03
C ASN A 47 3.73 9.99 19.59
N MET A 48 3.76 10.26 18.29
CA MET A 48 4.39 11.46 17.74
C MET A 48 3.52 12.26 16.77
N GLU A 49 2.23 11.93 16.62
CA GLU A 49 1.32 12.49 15.60
C GLU A 49 1.15 14.02 15.65
N LYS A 50 1.42 14.63 16.81
CA LYS A 50 1.34 16.09 17.03
C LYS A 50 2.72 16.75 17.18
N SER A 51 3.79 16.00 16.95
CA SER A 51 5.15 16.54 17.09
C SER A 51 5.53 17.44 15.90
N PRO A 52 6.43 18.40 16.06
CA PRO A 52 7.06 19.13 14.96
C PRO A 52 7.67 18.22 13.88
N LEU A 53 8.24 17.06 14.26
CA LEU A 53 8.75 16.07 13.32
C LEU A 53 7.63 15.50 12.44
N ALA A 54 6.49 15.16 13.05
CA ALA A 54 5.32 14.71 12.28
C ALA A 54 4.77 15.81 11.36
N ALA A 55 4.76 17.07 11.81
CA ALA A 55 4.35 18.20 10.98
C ALA A 55 5.22 18.33 9.72
N VAL A 56 6.55 18.22 9.87
CA VAL A 56 7.46 18.16 8.70
C VAL A 56 7.12 16.95 7.82
N GLY A 57 6.84 15.79 8.39
CA GLY A 57 6.42 14.60 7.65
C GLY A 57 5.16 14.84 6.82
N TYR A 58 4.10 15.45 7.40
CA TYR A 58 2.88 15.76 6.65
C TYR A 58 3.12 16.77 5.53
N LEU A 59 3.89 17.83 5.80
CA LEU A 59 4.25 18.83 4.78
C LEU A 59 5.05 18.19 3.65
N THR A 60 6.00 17.31 3.98
CA THR A 60 6.76 16.55 2.99
C THR A 60 5.86 15.65 2.15
N ALA A 61 4.87 14.97 2.75
CA ALA A 61 3.93 14.15 2.01
C ALA A 61 3.11 14.98 1.01
N VAL A 62 2.64 16.15 1.42
CA VAL A 62 1.93 17.08 0.52
C VAL A 62 2.85 17.56 -0.61
N ALA A 63 4.10 17.96 -0.29
CA ALA A 63 5.08 18.36 -1.29
C ALA A 63 5.42 17.21 -2.26
N TYR A 64 5.56 15.98 -1.73
CA TYR A 64 5.79 14.79 -2.55
C TYR A 64 4.65 14.53 -3.54
N TYR A 65 3.40 14.59 -3.08
CA TYR A 65 2.25 14.48 -3.97
C TYR A 65 2.22 15.63 -5.00
N GLY A 66 2.60 16.85 -4.61
CA GLY A 66 2.78 17.97 -5.54
C GLY A 66 3.80 17.65 -6.64
N LEU A 67 4.98 17.10 -6.29
CA LEU A 67 5.96 16.66 -7.28
C LEU A 67 5.38 15.59 -8.21
N VAL A 68 4.73 14.56 -7.66
CA VAL A 68 4.11 13.49 -8.47
C VAL A 68 3.08 14.05 -9.47
N TRP A 69 2.36 15.11 -9.10
CA TRP A 69 1.38 15.74 -9.99
C TRP A 69 2.00 16.59 -11.09
N PHE A 70 2.98 17.44 -10.75
CA PHE A 70 3.52 18.45 -11.69
C PHE A 70 4.74 17.97 -12.44
N GLU A 71 5.63 17.22 -11.81
CA GLU A 71 6.98 16.91 -12.31
C GLU A 71 7.29 15.40 -12.37
N GLY A 72 6.36 14.57 -11.96
CA GLY A 72 6.63 13.15 -11.77
C GLY A 72 7.54 12.91 -10.57
N THR A 73 8.55 12.03 -10.73
CA THR A 73 9.43 11.64 -9.61
C THR A 73 10.84 12.23 -9.70
N SER A 74 11.08 13.18 -10.62
CA SER A 74 12.42 13.69 -10.92
C SER A 74 13.14 14.33 -9.73
N HIS A 75 12.42 15.00 -8.82
CA HIS A 75 12.98 15.71 -7.69
C HIS A 75 12.74 15.05 -6.32
N VAL A 76 12.29 13.79 -6.30
CA VAL A 76 12.00 13.06 -5.05
C VAL A 76 13.24 12.91 -4.19
N THR A 77 14.41 12.67 -4.77
CA THR A 77 15.67 12.57 -4.02
C THR A 77 16.02 13.90 -3.33
N LEU A 78 15.83 15.04 -4.04
CA LEU A 78 16.06 16.36 -3.46
C LEU A 78 15.10 16.64 -2.29
N LEU A 79 13.82 16.30 -2.46
CA LEU A 79 12.82 16.42 -1.40
C LEU A 79 13.20 15.54 -0.20
N ALA A 80 13.64 14.29 -0.42
CA ALA A 80 14.05 13.38 0.65
C ALA A 80 15.23 13.93 1.45
N ILE A 81 16.28 14.41 0.76
CA ILE A 81 17.46 15.01 1.41
C ILE A 81 17.05 16.28 2.18
N GLY A 82 16.27 17.17 1.55
CA GLY A 82 15.78 18.39 2.20
C GLY A 82 14.95 18.09 3.46
N THR A 83 14.06 17.10 3.38
CA THR A 83 13.27 16.66 4.53
C THR A 83 14.14 16.15 5.67
N LEU A 84 15.14 15.32 5.35
CA LEU A 84 16.07 14.80 6.34
C LEU A 84 16.87 15.95 7.00
N MET A 85 17.35 16.92 6.21
CA MET A 85 18.06 18.10 6.73
C MET A 85 17.17 18.92 7.68
N VAL A 86 15.90 19.16 7.34
CA VAL A 86 14.96 19.88 8.19
C VAL A 86 14.68 19.11 9.47
N MET A 87 14.43 17.79 9.39
CA MET A 87 14.18 16.96 10.58
C MET A 87 15.40 16.90 11.50
N MET A 88 16.61 16.78 10.94
CA MET A 88 17.86 16.80 11.71
C MET A 88 18.11 18.19 12.36
N SER A 89 17.77 19.26 11.67
CA SER A 89 17.85 20.61 12.27
C SER A 89 16.90 20.76 13.46
N LEU A 90 15.64 20.28 13.32
CA LEU A 90 14.70 20.26 14.44
C LEU A 90 15.21 19.41 15.62
N TYR A 91 15.81 18.26 15.32
CA TYR A 91 16.42 17.40 16.33
C TYR A 91 17.51 18.12 17.13
N VAL A 92 18.40 18.82 16.44
CA VAL A 92 19.49 19.59 17.09
C VAL A 92 18.94 20.76 17.89
N PHE A 93 18.05 21.58 17.31
CA PHE A 93 17.52 22.77 18.00
C PHE A 93 16.61 22.46 19.19
N GLN A 94 16.03 21.28 19.22
CA GLN A 94 15.15 20.84 20.31
C GLN A 94 15.79 19.76 21.21
N PHE A 95 17.10 19.56 21.09
CA PHE A 95 17.81 18.61 21.96
C PHE A 95 17.67 18.98 23.43
N PRO A 96 17.46 18.04 24.37
CA PRO A 96 17.35 16.57 24.21
C PRO A 96 15.91 16.05 24.09
N LYS A 97 14.96 16.85 23.60
CA LYS A 97 13.54 16.52 23.55
C LYS A 97 13.22 15.30 22.69
N TYR A 98 13.90 15.16 21.55
CA TYR A 98 13.71 14.04 20.62
C TYR A 98 14.85 13.05 20.70
N LYS A 99 14.53 11.79 20.37
CA LYS A 99 15.51 10.72 20.16
C LYS A 99 15.74 10.51 18.66
N THR A 100 16.87 9.92 18.30
CA THR A 100 17.21 9.62 16.91
C THR A 100 16.18 8.69 16.25
N GLU A 101 15.63 7.74 17.04
CA GLU A 101 14.60 6.82 16.58
C GLU A 101 13.32 7.55 16.15
N GLU A 102 12.94 8.64 16.83
CA GLU A 102 11.75 9.43 16.48
C GLU A 102 11.96 10.16 15.15
N VAL A 103 13.15 10.67 14.89
CA VAL A 103 13.52 11.29 13.60
C VAL A 103 13.45 10.24 12.49
N ALA A 104 14.05 9.07 12.71
CA ALA A 104 14.02 7.96 11.76
C ALA A 104 12.58 7.49 11.47
N CYS A 105 11.75 7.36 12.49
CA CYS A 105 10.34 6.98 12.35
C CYS A 105 9.51 8.04 11.62
N ALA A 106 9.77 9.33 11.88
CA ALA A 106 9.10 10.42 11.16
C ALA A 106 9.43 10.38 9.67
N PHE A 107 10.71 10.23 9.34
CA PHE A 107 11.18 10.09 7.95
C PHE A 107 10.65 8.83 7.28
N PHE A 108 10.71 7.69 7.96
CA PHE A 108 10.16 6.42 7.50
C PHE A 108 8.68 6.54 7.13
N GLY A 109 7.86 7.16 7.98
CA GLY A 109 6.43 7.31 7.77
C GLY A 109 6.06 8.00 6.45
N VAL A 110 6.86 8.99 6.00
CA VAL A 110 6.64 9.68 4.72
C VAL A 110 6.75 8.69 3.56
N PHE A 111 7.84 7.95 3.48
CA PHE A 111 8.11 7.05 2.34
C PHE A 111 7.32 5.76 2.43
N TYR A 112 7.17 5.20 3.64
CA TYR A 112 6.41 3.98 3.88
C TYR A 112 4.92 4.16 3.57
N VAL A 113 4.32 5.31 3.92
CA VAL A 113 2.88 5.52 3.69
C VAL A 113 2.66 6.34 2.42
N ALA A 114 3.06 7.61 2.38
CA ALA A 114 2.75 8.49 1.26
C ALA A 114 3.51 8.07 -0.01
N GLY A 115 4.79 7.74 0.10
CA GLY A 115 5.59 7.26 -1.02
C GLY A 115 4.99 6.02 -1.66
N MET A 116 4.74 4.97 -0.89
CA MET A 116 4.25 3.70 -1.43
C MET A 116 2.81 3.79 -1.94
N LEU A 117 1.88 4.47 -1.22
CA LEU A 117 0.50 4.62 -1.68
C LEU A 117 0.37 5.46 -2.95
N SER A 118 1.28 6.41 -3.18
CA SER A 118 1.26 7.23 -4.39
C SER A 118 1.36 6.40 -5.68
N TYR A 119 1.98 5.22 -5.61
CA TYR A 119 2.11 4.33 -6.77
C TYR A 119 0.76 3.84 -7.30
N LEU A 120 -0.30 3.83 -6.49
CA LEU A 120 -1.64 3.54 -7.00
C LEU A 120 -2.09 4.59 -8.02
N TYR A 121 -1.83 5.87 -7.74
CA TYR A 121 -2.06 6.95 -8.71
C TYR A 121 -1.07 6.88 -9.88
N GLN A 122 0.22 6.64 -9.63
CA GLN A 122 1.24 6.58 -10.66
C GLN A 122 0.96 5.43 -11.65
N VAL A 123 0.58 4.22 -11.20
CA VAL A 123 0.14 3.13 -12.08
C VAL A 123 -1.06 3.54 -12.92
N ARG A 124 -2.01 4.28 -12.33
CA ARG A 124 -3.19 4.75 -13.07
C ARG A 124 -2.85 5.80 -14.13
N ALA A 125 -1.78 6.58 -13.93
CA ALA A 125 -1.36 7.67 -14.80
C ALA A 125 -0.52 7.23 -16.01
N ILE A 126 0.09 6.03 -15.99
CA ILE A 126 0.89 5.53 -17.12
C ILE A 126 0.01 5.02 -18.28
N ALA A 127 0.61 4.75 -19.45
CA ALA A 127 -0.08 4.12 -20.58
C ALA A 127 -0.76 2.82 -20.14
N ASP A 128 -1.96 2.54 -20.65
CA ASP A 128 -2.82 1.42 -20.23
C ASP A 128 -3.16 1.40 -18.72
N GLY A 129 -2.77 2.42 -17.94
CA GLY A 129 -2.94 2.50 -16.48
C GLY A 129 -4.39 2.37 -16.02
N LYS A 130 -5.37 2.73 -16.89
CA LYS A 130 -6.79 2.51 -16.62
C LYS A 130 -7.12 1.03 -16.34
N TYR A 131 -6.38 0.12 -16.95
CA TYR A 131 -6.54 -1.32 -16.76
C TYR A 131 -5.49 -1.86 -15.78
N LEU A 132 -4.23 -1.44 -15.91
CA LEU A 132 -3.12 -1.96 -15.12
C LEU A 132 -3.27 -1.69 -13.61
N VAL A 133 -3.92 -0.61 -13.22
CA VAL A 133 -4.18 -0.29 -11.82
C VAL A 133 -5.00 -1.37 -11.09
N TRP A 134 -5.85 -2.10 -11.81
CA TRP A 134 -6.64 -3.19 -11.21
C TRP A 134 -5.80 -4.39 -10.80
N LEU A 135 -4.60 -4.56 -11.38
CA LEU A 135 -3.67 -5.60 -10.97
C LEU A 135 -3.23 -5.43 -9.52
N ILE A 136 -3.19 -4.20 -8.99
CA ILE A 136 -2.90 -3.93 -7.57
C ILE A 136 -3.95 -4.61 -6.68
N PHE A 137 -5.22 -4.47 -7.01
CA PHE A 137 -6.32 -5.08 -6.25
C PHE A 137 -6.38 -6.60 -6.41
N LEU A 138 -6.12 -7.10 -7.62
CA LEU A 138 -6.05 -8.54 -7.88
C LEU A 138 -4.88 -9.19 -7.13
N SER A 139 -3.75 -8.49 -7.03
CA SER A 139 -2.55 -8.98 -6.33
C SER A 139 -2.63 -8.84 -4.80
N SER A 140 -3.44 -7.91 -4.28
CA SER A 140 -3.67 -7.73 -2.85
C SER A 140 -4.88 -8.55 -2.40
N TRP A 141 -6.09 -8.14 -2.75
CA TRP A 141 -7.33 -8.79 -2.29
C TRP A 141 -7.52 -10.19 -2.89
N GLY A 142 -7.12 -10.38 -4.15
CA GLY A 142 -7.13 -11.69 -4.80
C GLY A 142 -6.17 -12.66 -4.13
N CYS A 143 -4.97 -12.18 -3.74
CA CYS A 143 -4.00 -12.96 -2.97
C CYS A 143 -4.57 -13.36 -1.61
N ASP A 144 -5.12 -12.42 -0.84
CA ASP A 144 -5.67 -12.69 0.49
C ASP A 144 -6.81 -13.69 0.43
N THR A 145 -7.71 -13.55 -0.55
CA THR A 145 -8.84 -14.47 -0.75
C THR A 145 -8.36 -15.87 -1.13
N SER A 146 -7.46 -15.97 -2.11
CA SER A 146 -6.92 -17.25 -2.56
C SER A 146 -6.09 -17.93 -1.47
N ALA A 147 -5.27 -17.14 -0.74
CA ALA A 147 -4.48 -17.62 0.39
C ALA A 147 -5.37 -18.15 1.53
N TYR A 148 -6.48 -17.46 1.81
CA TYR A 148 -7.45 -17.93 2.80
C TYR A 148 -8.11 -19.24 2.37
N CYS A 149 -8.58 -19.36 1.12
CA CYS A 149 -9.23 -20.57 0.62
C CYS A 149 -8.28 -21.77 0.63
N VAL A 150 -7.06 -21.60 0.07
CA VAL A 150 -6.06 -22.68 0.04
C VAL A 150 -5.55 -23.02 1.43
N GLY A 151 -5.31 -22.00 2.26
CA GLY A 151 -4.87 -22.19 3.64
C GLY A 151 -5.91 -22.90 4.52
N MET A 152 -7.19 -22.70 4.27
CA MET A 152 -8.29 -23.40 4.94
C MET A 152 -8.37 -24.86 4.53
N LEU A 153 -8.17 -25.17 3.23
CA LEU A 153 -8.29 -26.53 2.69
C LEU A 153 -7.02 -27.37 2.89
N PHE A 154 -5.85 -26.76 2.74
CA PHE A 154 -4.57 -27.48 2.66
C PHE A 154 -3.53 -27.02 3.69
N GLY A 155 -3.79 -25.95 4.48
CA GLY A 155 -2.81 -25.33 5.37
C GLY A 155 -2.40 -26.24 6.53
N LYS A 156 -1.15 -26.67 6.52
CA LYS A 156 -0.53 -27.51 7.57
C LYS A 156 0.60 -26.78 8.28
N HIS A 157 1.42 -26.02 7.54
CA HIS A 157 2.62 -25.39 8.07
C HIS A 157 2.39 -23.89 8.31
N LYS A 158 2.64 -23.43 9.53
CA LYS A 158 2.50 -21.99 9.87
C LYS A 158 3.61 -21.18 9.24
N MET A 159 3.26 -20.08 8.55
CA MET A 159 4.22 -19.19 7.90
C MET A 159 4.87 -18.20 8.89
N ALA A 160 4.07 -17.61 9.77
CA ALA A 160 4.52 -16.57 10.70
C ALA A 160 3.79 -16.70 12.05
N PRO A 161 4.15 -17.69 12.90
CA PRO A 161 3.39 -18.02 14.13
C PRO A 161 3.23 -16.85 15.09
N VAL A 162 4.24 -15.98 15.21
CA VAL A 162 4.26 -14.83 16.12
C VAL A 162 3.49 -13.64 15.55
N LEU A 163 3.71 -13.31 14.27
CA LEU A 163 3.12 -12.12 13.63
C LEU A 163 1.67 -12.36 13.21
N SER A 164 1.41 -13.48 12.56
CA SER A 164 0.10 -13.84 12.02
C SER A 164 -0.14 -15.35 12.12
N PRO A 165 -0.63 -15.85 13.25
CA PRO A 165 -0.74 -17.30 13.53
C PRO A 165 -1.73 -18.05 12.63
N LYS A 166 -2.56 -17.33 11.88
CA LYS A 166 -3.53 -17.91 10.93
C LYS A 166 -2.95 -18.18 9.55
N LYS A 167 -1.85 -17.52 9.16
CA LYS A 167 -1.23 -17.68 7.84
C LYS A 167 -0.46 -19.00 7.76
N SER A 168 -0.62 -19.73 6.63
CA SER A 168 0.10 -20.97 6.31
C SER A 168 0.95 -20.81 5.06
N ILE A 169 1.99 -21.62 4.93
CA ILE A 169 2.89 -21.64 3.76
C ILE A 169 2.11 -22.07 2.51
N GLU A 170 1.25 -23.09 2.64
CA GLU A 170 0.40 -23.56 1.55
C GLU A 170 -0.58 -22.49 1.09
N GLY A 171 -1.15 -21.75 2.06
CA GLY A 171 -1.98 -20.58 1.77
C GLY A 171 -1.20 -19.49 1.04
N ALA A 172 0.04 -19.22 1.45
CA ALA A 172 0.89 -18.23 0.80
C ALA A 172 1.17 -18.58 -0.67
N ILE A 173 1.53 -19.83 -0.95
CA ILE A 173 1.73 -20.33 -2.32
C ILE A 173 0.42 -20.25 -3.13
N GLY A 174 -0.69 -20.67 -2.51
CA GLY A 174 -2.03 -20.57 -3.12
C GLY A 174 -2.45 -19.14 -3.44
N GLY A 175 -2.08 -18.17 -2.59
CA GLY A 175 -2.31 -16.76 -2.83
C GLY A 175 -1.56 -16.23 -4.06
N ILE A 176 -0.28 -16.58 -4.21
CA ILE A 176 0.53 -16.22 -5.37
C ILE A 176 -0.03 -16.85 -6.65
N ALA A 177 -0.30 -18.16 -6.63
CA ALA A 177 -0.85 -18.88 -7.78
C ALA A 177 -2.24 -18.36 -8.18
N GLY A 178 -3.11 -18.10 -7.20
CA GLY A 178 -4.44 -17.52 -7.42
C GLY A 178 -4.38 -16.12 -8.00
N SER A 179 -3.47 -15.26 -7.53
CA SER A 179 -3.26 -13.93 -8.11
C SER A 179 -2.74 -13.99 -9.55
N ALA A 180 -1.80 -14.89 -9.85
CA ALA A 180 -1.31 -15.10 -11.19
C ALA A 180 -2.46 -15.53 -12.13
N LEU A 181 -3.30 -16.48 -11.70
CA LEU A 181 -4.47 -16.91 -12.45
C LEU A 181 -5.47 -15.78 -12.69
N LEU A 182 -5.74 -14.96 -11.66
CA LEU A 182 -6.60 -13.78 -11.79
C LEU A 182 -6.01 -12.78 -12.80
N GLY A 183 -4.68 -12.60 -12.82
CA GLY A 183 -3.98 -11.79 -13.81
C GLY A 183 -4.17 -12.32 -15.25
N ILE A 184 -4.06 -13.63 -15.46
CA ILE A 184 -4.32 -14.28 -16.77
C ILE A 184 -5.77 -14.05 -17.21
N LEU A 185 -6.73 -14.29 -16.31
CA LEU A 185 -8.16 -14.11 -16.61
C LEU A 185 -8.48 -12.66 -16.94
N PHE A 186 -7.92 -11.72 -16.16
CA PHE A 186 -8.07 -10.29 -16.41
C PHE A 186 -7.54 -9.89 -17.79
N ALA A 187 -6.34 -10.35 -18.13
CA ALA A 187 -5.75 -10.10 -19.44
C ALA A 187 -6.51 -10.82 -20.57
N GLY A 188 -7.14 -11.95 -20.31
CA GLY A 188 -8.03 -12.62 -21.26
C GLY A 188 -9.24 -11.74 -21.64
N ILE A 189 -9.75 -10.97 -20.68
CA ILE A 189 -10.91 -10.09 -20.90
C ILE A 189 -10.49 -8.72 -21.46
N PHE A 190 -9.43 -8.14 -20.94
CA PHE A 190 -9.03 -6.76 -21.24
C PHE A 190 -7.76 -6.66 -22.08
N GLY A 191 -7.05 -7.75 -22.34
CA GLY A 191 -5.73 -7.73 -22.98
C GLY A 191 -5.73 -7.13 -24.39
N ALA A 192 -6.81 -7.28 -25.14
CA ALA A 192 -6.96 -6.63 -26.45
C ALA A 192 -6.97 -5.08 -26.38
N LYS A 193 -7.12 -4.51 -25.19
CA LYS A 193 -7.11 -3.06 -24.96
C LYS A 193 -5.75 -2.54 -24.49
N PHE A 194 -4.77 -3.43 -24.30
CA PHE A 194 -3.41 -3.04 -23.95
C PHE A 194 -2.63 -2.70 -25.20
N SER A 195 -2.05 -1.52 -25.22
CA SER A 195 -1.26 -1.01 -26.34
C SER A 195 0.25 -1.07 -26.06
N SER A 196 0.63 -1.15 -24.79
CA SER A 196 2.03 -1.04 -24.33
C SER A 196 2.66 -2.37 -23.90
N VAL A 197 1.93 -3.50 -23.98
CA VAL A 197 2.37 -4.81 -23.48
C VAL A 197 2.25 -5.86 -24.59
N ALA A 198 3.38 -6.46 -24.99
CA ALA A 198 3.43 -7.40 -26.11
C ALA A 198 2.64 -8.70 -25.84
N ASN A 199 2.72 -9.24 -24.62
CA ASN A 199 1.98 -10.43 -24.19
C ASN A 199 1.22 -10.13 -22.89
N PRO A 200 -0.02 -9.59 -22.98
CA PRO A 200 -0.77 -9.17 -21.82
C PRO A 200 -1.02 -10.28 -20.79
N GLN A 201 -1.27 -11.52 -21.25
CA GLN A 201 -1.54 -12.63 -20.35
C GLN A 201 -0.32 -13.00 -19.51
N ALA A 202 0.83 -13.18 -20.15
CA ALA A 202 2.07 -13.50 -19.44
C ALA A 202 2.51 -12.34 -18.52
N ALA A 203 2.45 -11.11 -19.01
CA ALA A 203 2.84 -9.93 -18.24
C ALA A 203 1.96 -9.73 -17.01
N CYS A 204 0.62 -9.82 -17.14
CA CYS A 204 -0.29 -9.71 -15.99
C CYS A 204 -0.12 -10.87 -15.00
N ALA A 205 0.11 -12.11 -15.49
CA ALA A 205 0.38 -13.24 -14.61
C ALA A 205 1.64 -13.05 -13.78
N ILE A 206 2.75 -12.67 -14.42
CA ILE A 206 4.04 -12.44 -13.77
C ILE A 206 3.95 -11.25 -12.80
N ALA A 207 3.38 -10.13 -13.24
CA ALA A 207 3.21 -8.95 -12.41
C ALA A 207 2.35 -9.27 -11.17
N CYS A 208 1.23 -9.97 -11.33
CA CYS A 208 0.37 -10.37 -10.22
C CYS A 208 1.07 -11.37 -9.29
N ALA A 209 1.84 -12.34 -9.81
CA ALA A 209 2.58 -13.28 -8.97
C ALA A 209 3.62 -12.58 -8.10
N ILE A 210 4.44 -11.72 -8.71
CA ILE A 210 5.46 -10.94 -8.00
C ILE A 210 4.82 -10.03 -6.95
N ALA A 211 3.79 -9.27 -7.35
CA ALA A 211 3.12 -8.35 -6.45
C ALA A 211 2.39 -9.07 -5.31
N ALA A 212 1.81 -10.25 -5.55
CA ALA A 212 1.20 -11.08 -4.51
C ALA A 212 2.21 -11.62 -3.50
N ALA A 213 3.40 -12.03 -3.95
CA ALA A 213 4.47 -12.43 -3.03
C ALA A 213 4.91 -11.27 -2.13
N ILE A 214 5.09 -10.09 -2.74
CA ILE A 214 5.49 -8.86 -2.04
C ILE A 214 4.36 -8.34 -1.13
N SER A 215 3.10 -8.46 -1.54
CA SER A 215 1.91 -8.12 -0.75
C SER A 215 1.88 -8.82 0.61
N GLN A 216 2.23 -10.11 0.64
CA GLN A 216 2.27 -10.88 1.89
C GLN A 216 3.34 -10.37 2.85
N ILE A 217 4.48 -9.90 2.32
CA ILE A 217 5.53 -9.25 3.13
C ILE A 217 4.99 -7.93 3.69
N GLY A 218 4.27 -7.14 2.89
CA GLY A 218 3.67 -5.88 3.32
C GLY A 218 2.70 -6.03 4.50
N ASP A 219 1.77 -6.99 4.41
CA ASP A 219 0.85 -7.29 5.52
C ASP A 219 1.60 -7.79 6.77
N LEU A 220 2.63 -8.62 6.61
CA LEU A 220 3.46 -9.06 7.74
C LEU A 220 4.27 -7.90 8.34
N ALA A 221 4.78 -6.98 7.52
CA ALA A 221 5.50 -5.79 8.01
C ALA A 221 4.58 -4.88 8.82
N ALA A 222 3.37 -4.60 8.32
CA ALA A 222 2.36 -3.85 9.07
C ALA A 222 1.96 -4.57 10.37
N SER A 223 1.82 -5.90 10.32
CA SER A 223 1.56 -6.72 11.51
C SER A 223 2.71 -6.64 12.51
N ALA A 224 3.97 -6.63 12.06
CA ALA A 224 5.14 -6.50 12.93
C ALA A 224 5.15 -5.16 13.67
N ILE A 225 4.89 -4.05 12.96
CA ILE A 225 4.76 -2.73 13.58
C ILE A 225 3.67 -2.75 14.66
N LYS A 226 2.50 -3.30 14.35
CA LYS A 226 1.40 -3.42 15.32
C LYS A 226 1.80 -4.23 16.56
N ARG A 227 2.49 -5.35 16.41
CA ARG A 227 2.93 -6.19 17.55
C ARG A 227 4.00 -5.52 18.39
N ASN A 228 4.95 -4.82 17.77
CA ASN A 228 5.98 -4.07 18.50
C ASN A 228 5.38 -2.99 19.41
N HIS A 229 4.22 -2.46 19.06
CA HIS A 229 3.51 -1.44 19.86
C HIS A 229 2.31 -1.98 20.65
N ASN A 230 2.17 -3.31 20.77
CA ASN A 230 1.10 -3.99 21.50
C ASN A 230 -0.31 -3.58 21.07
N ILE A 231 -0.50 -3.25 19.80
CA ILE A 231 -1.80 -2.94 19.21
C ILE A 231 -2.24 -4.03 18.23
N LYS A 232 -3.53 -4.01 17.92
CA LYS A 232 -4.12 -4.89 16.92
C LYS A 232 -4.41 -4.18 15.61
N ASP A 233 -4.94 -2.98 15.69
CA ASP A 233 -5.35 -2.16 14.55
C ASP A 233 -4.74 -0.76 14.72
N TYR A 234 -4.36 -0.11 13.60
CA TYR A 234 -3.78 1.24 13.61
C TYR A 234 -4.81 2.30 14.01
N GLY A 235 -6.08 2.06 13.74
CA GLY A 235 -7.14 3.03 14.00
C GLY A 235 -8.53 2.40 14.10
N ASN A 236 -9.54 3.26 14.22
CA ASN A 236 -10.94 2.88 14.33
C ASN A 236 -11.83 3.68 13.34
N LEU A 237 -11.21 4.28 12.31
CA LEU A 237 -11.92 5.19 11.40
C LEU A 237 -13.00 4.45 10.59
N ILE A 238 -12.73 3.19 10.22
CA ILE A 238 -13.69 2.39 9.45
C ILE A 238 -14.40 1.43 10.40
N PRO A 239 -15.71 1.62 10.64
CA PRO A 239 -16.47 0.80 11.58
C PRO A 239 -16.38 -0.70 11.27
N GLY A 240 -15.81 -1.46 12.21
CA GLY A 240 -15.63 -2.91 12.09
C GLY A 240 -14.44 -3.37 11.22
N HIS A 241 -13.66 -2.42 10.65
CA HIS A 241 -12.52 -2.71 9.78
C HIS A 241 -11.19 -2.09 10.25
N GLY A 242 -11.18 -1.35 11.36
CA GLY A 242 -9.96 -0.72 11.87
C GLY A 242 -9.69 0.65 11.26
N GLY A 243 -8.42 1.01 11.13
CA GLY A 243 -7.98 2.24 10.49
C GLY A 243 -7.88 2.16 8.97
N ILE A 244 -7.52 3.28 8.38
CA ILE A 244 -7.20 3.37 6.95
C ILE A 244 -5.97 2.52 6.65
N LEU A 245 -4.91 2.64 7.45
CA LEU A 245 -3.66 1.91 7.22
C LEU A 245 -3.87 0.38 7.31
N ASP A 246 -4.82 -0.08 8.15
CA ASP A 246 -5.20 -1.50 8.22
C ASP A 246 -5.86 -2.03 6.93
N ARG A 247 -6.35 -1.16 6.06
CA ARG A 247 -6.99 -1.55 4.78
C ARG A 247 -6.06 -1.46 3.60
N PHE A 248 -4.97 -0.73 3.74
CA PHE A 248 -3.99 -0.53 2.68
C PHE A 248 -2.63 -1.17 2.98
N ASP A 249 -2.48 -1.90 4.09
CA ASP A 249 -1.23 -2.51 4.53
C ASP A 249 -0.56 -3.40 3.47
N SER A 250 -1.31 -4.27 2.82
CA SER A 250 -0.82 -5.07 1.70
C SER A 250 -0.61 -4.22 0.43
N MET A 251 -1.47 -3.20 0.20
CA MET A 251 -1.37 -2.34 -0.97
C MET A 251 -0.16 -1.41 -0.95
N LEU A 252 0.35 -1.04 0.23
CA LEU A 252 1.60 -0.29 0.37
C LEU A 252 2.73 -0.95 -0.45
N PHE A 253 2.83 -2.25 -0.38
CA PHE A 253 3.86 -3.01 -1.10
C PHE A 253 3.42 -3.42 -2.51
N THR A 254 2.15 -3.72 -2.69
CA THR A 254 1.62 -4.19 -3.98
C THR A 254 1.64 -3.10 -5.04
N ALA A 255 1.33 -1.84 -4.67
CA ALA A 255 1.26 -0.75 -5.64
C ALA A 255 2.61 -0.44 -6.31
N PRO A 256 3.72 -0.23 -5.57
CA PRO A 256 5.03 -0.08 -6.19
C PRO A 256 5.48 -1.36 -6.92
N ALA A 257 5.17 -2.56 -6.40
CA ALA A 257 5.54 -3.80 -7.06
C ALA A 257 4.89 -3.93 -8.44
N ILE A 258 3.61 -3.60 -8.58
CA ILE A 258 2.92 -3.57 -9.89
C ILE A 258 3.54 -2.51 -10.79
N PHE A 259 3.82 -1.30 -10.28
CA PHE A 259 4.45 -0.25 -11.08
C PHE A 259 5.77 -0.71 -11.69
N PHE A 260 6.66 -1.28 -10.87
CA PHE A 260 7.95 -1.80 -11.34
C PHE A 260 7.76 -2.98 -12.30
N ALA A 261 6.93 -3.97 -11.94
CA ALA A 261 6.69 -5.13 -12.79
C ALA A 261 6.18 -4.73 -14.18
N VAL A 262 5.17 -3.87 -14.28
CA VAL A 262 4.64 -3.43 -15.58
C VAL A 262 5.61 -2.51 -16.33
N THR A 263 6.49 -1.80 -15.64
CA THR A 263 7.52 -0.98 -16.30
C THR A 263 8.59 -1.84 -16.95
N PHE A 264 8.96 -2.98 -16.33
CA PHE A 264 9.95 -3.91 -16.87
C PHE A 264 9.38 -4.91 -17.89
N LEU A 265 8.06 -5.15 -17.90
CA LEU A 265 7.38 -6.11 -18.78
C LEU A 265 6.77 -5.47 -20.04
N ARG A 266 6.99 -4.17 -20.23
CA ARG A 266 6.55 -3.40 -21.41
C ARG A 266 7.41 -3.56 -22.65
#